data_d55400f2eb91f23eeb48113953f45acb
#
_entry.id   d55400f2eb91f23eeb48113953f45acb
#
_cell.length_a   1.000
_cell.length_b   1.000
_cell.length_c   1.000
_cell.angle_alpha   90.00
_cell.angle_beta   90.00
_cell.angle_gamma   90.00
#
_symmetry.space_group_name_H-M   'P 1'
#
loop_
_entity.id
_entity.type
_entity.pdbx_description
1 polymer ?
#
loop_
_entity_poly.entity_id
_entity_poly.type
_entity_poly.pdbx_seq_one_letter_code
_entity_poly.pdbx_strand_id
1 'polypeptide(L)'
;ADDNFELIYTEVYNKANGKTYRFDNLSRQNLDFLKNDDASLVPFEIMQQQSREAAKLQSIKEDVVEKALRNSSISEHTAIEVSSRLVPTTDASGKRINNYQVDFTYTVDPEYSDHEDFAPGRYRIEESAAAQSMLQIVSEAFENDLAGYLAQGKKVILTLTGTADAAPINRPIAYDGSFGEFNDEPCRVDNDLTAITVTPSTGIATNPQLAFMRAQAVRDHIMKSVDALQQMDVSVNYDINVSKERGGQFRRINVTLLFVDPY
;
A
#
# COMPACT_ATOMS: atom_id res chain seq x y z
N ALA A 1 26.24 22.75 8.94
CA ALA A 1 27.06 21.79 9.69
C ALA A 1 28.48 21.92 9.15
N ASP A 2 29.44 22.00 10.06
CA ASP A 2 30.85 22.07 9.71
C ASP A 2 31.27 20.69 9.19
N ASP A 3 31.85 20.61 8.01
CA ASP A 3 32.20 19.35 7.31
C ASP A 3 33.19 18.45 8.10
N ASN A 4 33.63 18.91 9.27
CA ASN A 4 34.56 18.18 10.14
C ASN A 4 33.89 17.34 11.22
N PHE A 5 32.54 17.33 11.31
CA PHE A 5 31.81 16.60 12.35
C PHE A 5 30.81 15.64 11.75
N GLU A 6 30.89 14.39 12.14
CA GLU A 6 29.95 13.33 11.80
C GLU A 6 29.15 12.95 13.05
N LEU A 7 27.83 12.87 12.92
CA LEU A 7 26.98 12.36 13.97
C LEU A 7 27.10 10.82 13.99
N ILE A 8 27.80 10.28 14.97
CA ILE A 8 28.02 8.84 15.10
C ILE A 8 26.81 8.16 15.74
N TYR A 9 26.27 8.74 16.80
CA TYR A 9 25.07 8.25 17.47
C TYR A 9 24.45 9.34 18.37
N THR A 10 23.18 9.12 18.76
CA THR A 10 22.50 9.92 19.78
C THR A 10 22.02 9.00 20.90
N GLU A 11 22.28 9.38 22.15
CA GLU A 11 21.72 8.69 23.32
C GLU A 11 20.58 9.50 23.93
N VAL A 12 19.48 8.82 24.24
CA VAL A 12 18.32 9.39 24.89
C VAL A 12 18.04 8.64 26.19
N TYR A 13 18.10 9.35 27.32
CA TYR A 13 17.75 8.80 28.61
C TYR A 13 16.28 9.01 28.93
N ASN A 14 15.53 7.91 29.11
CA ASN A 14 14.14 7.96 29.53
C ASN A 14 14.06 7.99 31.06
N LYS A 15 13.71 9.15 31.63
CA LYS A 15 13.63 9.34 33.07
C LYS A 15 12.50 8.53 33.72
N ALA A 16 11.49 8.14 32.98
CA ALA A 16 10.34 7.41 33.52
C ALA A 16 10.69 5.93 33.85
N ASN A 17 11.56 5.31 33.07
CA ASN A 17 11.94 3.92 33.24
C ASN A 17 13.43 3.70 33.53
N GLY A 18 14.25 4.75 33.58
CA GLY A 18 15.68 4.69 33.86
C GLY A 18 16.53 4.07 32.76
N LYS A 19 16.02 3.93 31.54
CA LYS A 19 16.73 3.32 30.43
C LYS A 19 17.35 4.34 29.50
N THR A 20 18.50 3.99 28.93
CA THR A 20 19.18 4.76 27.88
C THR A 20 18.99 4.05 26.54
N TYR A 21 18.59 4.81 25.53
CA TYR A 21 18.41 4.35 24.14
C TYR A 21 19.46 5.02 23.28
N ARG A 22 20.05 4.26 22.36
CA ARG A 22 21.06 4.74 21.43
C ARG A 22 20.54 4.61 20.00
N PHE A 23 20.70 5.66 19.23
CA PHE A 23 20.30 5.75 17.83
C PHE A 23 21.51 6.05 16.95
N ASP A 24 21.76 5.20 15.96
CA ASP A 24 22.84 5.43 14.99
C ASP A 24 22.48 6.52 13.98
N ASN A 25 21.19 6.87 13.84
CA ASN A 25 20.76 8.05 13.10
C ASN A 25 19.51 8.67 13.74
N LEU A 26 19.33 9.99 13.53
CA LEU A 26 18.13 10.74 13.93
C LEU A 26 17.19 10.90 12.74
N SER A 27 16.43 9.86 12.43
CA SER A 27 15.34 10.01 11.48
C SER A 27 14.16 10.76 12.11
N ARG A 28 13.37 11.45 11.28
CA ARG A 28 12.13 12.13 11.75
C ARG A 28 11.17 11.14 12.42
N GLN A 29 11.15 9.90 11.93
CA GLN A 29 10.33 8.81 12.49
C GLN A 29 10.79 8.41 13.90
N ASN A 30 12.10 8.35 14.15
CA ASN A 30 12.65 8.07 15.48
C ASN A 30 12.32 9.19 16.47
N LEU A 31 12.33 10.45 16.02
CA LEU A 31 11.95 11.60 16.85
C LEU A 31 10.44 11.60 17.15
N ASP A 32 9.61 11.27 16.18
CA ASP A 32 8.16 11.19 16.38
C ASP A 32 7.79 10.01 17.28
N PHE A 33 8.51 8.90 17.18
CA PHE A 33 8.38 7.76 18.08
C PHE A 33 8.73 8.12 19.54
N LEU A 34 9.82 8.86 19.76
CA LEU A 34 10.22 9.34 21.09
C LEU A 34 9.21 10.34 21.68
N LYS A 35 8.60 11.18 20.85
CA LYS A 35 7.58 12.15 21.27
C LYS A 35 6.28 11.51 21.74
N ASN A 36 5.94 10.35 21.21
CA ASN A 36 4.70 9.65 21.54
C ASN A 36 4.77 8.81 22.83
N ASP A 37 5.74 9.06 23.69
CA ASP A 37 5.89 8.57 25.06
C ASP A 37 6.09 7.05 25.25
N ASP A 38 6.29 6.32 24.17
CA ASP A 38 6.32 4.85 24.18
C ASP A 38 7.69 4.20 23.96
N ALA A 39 8.74 5.00 23.83
CA ALA A 39 10.13 4.50 23.79
C ALA A 39 10.48 3.63 25.03
N SER A 40 9.70 3.73 26.10
CA SER A 40 9.85 2.92 27.30
C SER A 40 9.45 1.46 27.13
N LEU A 41 8.68 1.11 26.12
CA LEU A 41 8.07 -0.21 25.94
C LEU A 41 8.73 -1.04 24.83
N VAL A 42 9.54 -0.41 23.96
CA VAL A 42 10.18 -1.09 22.83
C VAL A 42 11.66 -1.33 23.15
N PRO A 43 12.14 -2.58 23.09
CA PRO A 43 13.58 -2.88 23.22
C PRO A 43 14.43 -2.13 22.20
N PHE A 44 15.61 -1.72 22.60
CA PHE A 44 16.54 -0.97 21.76
C PHE A 44 16.83 -1.66 20.42
N GLU A 45 17.00 -2.97 20.44
CA GLU A 45 17.25 -3.79 19.25
C GLU A 45 16.11 -3.67 18.22
N ILE A 46 14.86 -3.64 18.70
CA ILE A 46 13.68 -3.47 17.85
C ILE A 46 13.67 -2.06 17.24
N MET A 47 14.01 -1.05 18.02
CA MET A 47 14.08 0.34 17.52
C MET A 47 15.17 0.52 16.48
N GLN A 48 16.35 -0.07 16.70
CA GLN A 48 17.44 -0.08 15.70
C GLN A 48 17.03 -0.78 14.42
N GLN A 49 16.40 -1.94 14.53
CA GLN A 49 15.91 -2.68 13.38
C GLN A 49 14.88 -1.88 12.60
N GLN A 50 13.89 -1.29 13.29
CA GLN A 50 12.89 -0.42 12.68
C GLN A 50 13.51 0.79 11.94
N SER A 51 14.55 1.38 12.53
CA SER A 51 15.27 2.50 11.90
C SER A 51 16.02 2.06 10.64
N ARG A 52 16.72 0.91 10.68
CA ARG A 52 17.39 0.35 9.51
C ARG A 52 16.44 0.01 8.40
N GLU A 53 15.29 -0.51 8.74
CA GLU A 53 14.27 -0.91 7.79
C GLU A 53 13.52 0.28 7.20
N ALA A 54 13.25 1.32 8.00
CA ALA A 54 12.74 2.59 7.47
C ALA A 54 13.72 3.25 6.50
N ALA A 55 15.04 3.22 6.79
CA ALA A 55 16.07 3.70 5.89
C ALA A 55 16.15 2.85 4.61
N LYS A 56 16.02 1.52 4.74
CA LYS A 56 16.01 0.57 3.64
C LYS A 56 14.83 0.83 2.69
N LEU A 57 13.65 1.11 3.23
CA LEU A 57 12.47 1.42 2.41
C LEU A 57 12.54 2.81 1.77
N GLN A 58 13.21 3.75 2.40
CA GLN A 58 13.51 5.02 1.74
C GLN A 58 14.44 4.81 0.54
N SER A 59 15.43 3.93 0.66
CA SER A 59 16.30 3.51 -0.45
C SER A 59 15.53 2.79 -1.57
N ILE A 60 14.55 1.95 -1.24
CA ILE A 60 13.66 1.32 -2.21
C ILE A 60 12.92 2.36 -3.04
N LYS A 61 12.37 3.37 -2.37
CA LYS A 61 11.66 4.46 -3.05
C LYS A 61 12.53 5.11 -4.14
N GLU A 62 13.78 5.35 -3.84
CA GLU A 62 14.71 6.00 -4.76
C GLU A 62 15.17 5.03 -5.86
N ASP A 63 15.59 3.83 -5.50
CA ASP A 63 16.15 2.85 -6.44
C ASP A 63 15.11 2.20 -7.35
N VAL A 64 13.96 1.80 -6.80
CA VAL A 64 12.92 1.11 -7.58
C VAL A 64 12.21 2.08 -8.51
N VAL A 65 11.85 3.26 -8.03
CA VAL A 65 11.23 4.29 -8.87
C VAL A 65 12.21 4.77 -9.94
N GLU A 66 13.48 4.97 -9.60
CA GLU A 66 14.50 5.39 -10.56
C GLU A 66 14.79 4.30 -11.61
N LYS A 67 14.87 3.03 -11.21
CA LYS A 67 15.03 1.91 -12.14
C LYS A 67 13.83 1.74 -13.06
N ALA A 68 12.63 1.85 -12.51
CA ALA A 68 11.40 1.74 -13.30
C ALA A 68 11.26 2.90 -14.30
N LEU A 69 11.62 4.12 -13.93
CA LEU A 69 11.67 5.28 -14.84
C LEU A 69 12.71 5.09 -15.96
N ARG A 70 13.86 4.45 -15.67
CA ARG A 70 14.90 4.18 -16.66
C ARG A 70 14.52 3.08 -17.65
N ASN A 71 13.67 2.14 -17.26
CA ASN A 71 13.28 0.99 -18.07
C ASN A 71 12.16 1.27 -19.07
N SER A 72 11.77 2.53 -19.27
CA SER A 72 10.77 2.99 -20.26
C SER A 72 9.39 2.29 -20.22
N SER A 73 9.12 1.49 -19.21
CA SER A 73 7.82 0.82 -19.01
C SER A 73 6.83 1.65 -18.21
N ILE A 74 7.29 2.76 -17.61
CA ILE A 74 6.45 3.72 -16.90
C ILE A 74 6.16 4.88 -17.84
N SER A 75 4.89 5.26 -17.94
CA SER A 75 4.49 6.42 -18.70
C SER A 75 5.15 7.70 -18.15
N GLU A 76 5.61 8.57 -19.05
CA GLU A 76 6.17 9.89 -18.73
C GLU A 76 5.18 10.78 -17.97
N HIS A 77 3.88 10.49 -18.07
CA HIS A 77 2.80 11.26 -17.48
C HIS A 77 2.28 10.68 -16.17
N THR A 78 2.87 9.57 -15.70
CA THR A 78 2.49 8.91 -14.45
C THR A 78 3.60 9.03 -13.42
N ALA A 79 3.33 9.73 -12.32
CA ALA A 79 4.20 9.79 -11.14
C ALA A 79 3.76 8.74 -10.12
N ILE A 80 4.68 7.86 -9.72
CA ILE A 80 4.42 6.81 -8.73
C ILE A 80 5.07 7.23 -7.40
N GLU A 81 4.29 7.11 -6.32
CA GLU A 81 4.73 7.42 -4.97
C GLU A 81 4.69 6.17 -4.12
N VAL A 82 5.79 5.92 -3.43
CA VAL A 82 5.91 4.91 -2.38
C VAL A 82 6.18 5.61 -1.07
N SER A 83 5.35 5.37 -0.07
CA SER A 83 5.57 5.90 1.27
C SER A 83 5.51 4.80 2.32
N SER A 84 6.17 5.01 3.44
CA SER A 84 6.18 4.05 4.53
C SER A 84 6.08 4.71 5.88
N ARG A 85 5.43 4.03 6.84
CA ARG A 85 5.28 4.53 8.21
C ARG A 85 5.10 3.39 9.21
N LEU A 86 5.46 3.67 10.46
CA LEU A 86 5.06 2.82 11.59
C LEU A 86 3.64 3.18 12.02
N VAL A 87 2.82 2.16 12.24
CA VAL A 87 1.45 2.29 12.74
C VAL A 87 1.36 1.58 14.08
N PRO A 88 1.46 2.32 15.19
CA PRO A 88 1.30 1.73 16.51
C PRO A 88 -0.12 1.24 16.71
N THR A 89 -0.26 0.05 17.26
CA THR A 89 -1.55 -0.55 17.62
C THR A 89 -1.43 -1.36 18.88
N THR A 90 -2.54 -1.84 19.41
CA THR A 90 -2.57 -2.72 20.57
C THR A 90 -3.12 -4.08 20.15
N ASP A 91 -2.41 -5.15 20.50
CA ASP A 91 -2.87 -6.51 20.22
C ASP A 91 -4.02 -6.93 21.16
N ALA A 92 -4.57 -8.12 20.94
CA ALA A 92 -5.67 -8.65 21.74
C ALA A 92 -5.31 -8.85 23.24
N SER A 93 -4.02 -8.91 23.57
CA SER A 93 -3.53 -9.03 24.96
C SER A 93 -3.35 -7.68 25.65
N GLY A 94 -3.55 -6.57 24.93
CA GLY A 94 -3.29 -5.22 25.41
C GLY A 94 -1.83 -4.78 25.24
N LYS A 95 -0.98 -5.61 24.62
CA LYS A 95 0.40 -5.25 24.34
C LYS A 95 0.46 -4.32 23.13
N ARG A 96 1.21 -3.24 23.25
CA ARG A 96 1.48 -2.37 22.11
C ARG A 96 2.43 -3.03 21.13
N ILE A 97 2.06 -2.98 19.87
CA ILE A 97 2.86 -3.47 18.74
C ILE A 97 3.00 -2.37 17.70
N ASN A 98 4.07 -2.39 16.94
CA ASN A 98 4.29 -1.46 15.85
C ASN A 98 4.18 -2.21 14.52
N ASN A 99 3.13 -1.92 13.79
CA ASN A 99 2.97 -2.42 12.43
C ASN A 99 3.78 -1.55 11.48
N TYR A 100 4.17 -2.13 10.37
CA TYR A 100 4.89 -1.44 9.33
C TYR A 100 4.01 -1.32 8.09
N GLN A 101 3.70 -0.09 7.69
CA GLN A 101 2.83 0.19 6.55
C GLN A 101 3.64 0.72 5.38
N VAL A 102 3.37 0.19 4.19
CA VAL A 102 3.90 0.68 2.91
C VAL A 102 2.72 0.97 1.98
N ASP A 103 2.67 2.18 1.45
CA ASP A 103 1.63 2.64 0.55
C ASP A 103 2.23 2.86 -0.85
N PHE A 104 1.58 2.31 -1.87
CA PHE A 104 1.87 2.53 -3.28
C PHE A 104 0.70 3.28 -3.90
N THR A 105 0.97 4.47 -4.40
CA THR A 105 0.00 5.33 -5.06
C THR A 105 0.57 5.87 -6.37
N TYR A 106 -0.28 6.40 -7.22
CA TYR A 106 0.17 7.11 -8.41
C TYR A 106 -0.72 8.32 -8.72
N THR A 107 -0.15 9.26 -9.45
CA THR A 107 -0.86 10.38 -10.04
C THR A 107 -0.54 10.44 -11.52
N VAL A 108 -1.52 10.81 -12.32
CA VAL A 108 -1.37 11.03 -13.76
C VAL A 108 -1.55 12.51 -14.04
N ASP A 109 -0.77 13.05 -14.94
CA ASP A 109 -0.98 14.42 -15.40
C ASP A 109 -2.42 14.61 -15.89
N PRO A 110 -3.14 15.68 -15.47
CA PRO A 110 -4.55 15.83 -15.75
C PRO A 110 -4.92 15.74 -17.23
N GLU A 111 -4.05 16.20 -18.11
CA GLU A 111 -4.26 16.17 -19.57
C GLU A 111 -4.23 14.73 -20.14
N TYR A 112 -3.56 13.80 -19.46
CA TYR A 112 -3.40 12.41 -19.88
C TYR A 112 -4.26 11.43 -19.09
N SER A 113 -4.95 11.89 -18.06
CA SER A 113 -5.71 11.06 -17.14
C SER A 113 -6.79 10.20 -17.81
N ASP A 114 -7.45 10.71 -18.86
CA ASP A 114 -8.46 9.94 -19.60
C ASP A 114 -7.86 8.81 -20.47
N HIS A 115 -6.54 8.83 -20.70
CA HIS A 115 -5.83 7.85 -21.52
C HIS A 115 -5.02 6.86 -20.68
N GLU A 116 -4.50 7.27 -19.54
CA GLU A 116 -3.60 6.46 -18.71
C GLU A 116 -4.28 5.83 -17.50
N ASP A 117 -5.24 6.53 -16.89
CA ASP A 117 -6.13 5.95 -15.88
C ASP A 117 -7.15 5.00 -16.54
N PHE A 118 -7.95 4.31 -15.75
CA PHE A 118 -8.99 3.45 -16.31
C PHE A 118 -10.01 4.23 -17.14
N ALA A 119 -10.27 3.80 -18.36
CA ALA A 119 -11.36 4.34 -19.13
C ALA A 119 -12.73 4.02 -18.46
N PRO A 120 -13.81 4.75 -18.79
CA PRO A 120 -15.15 4.46 -18.25
C PRO A 120 -15.55 3.01 -18.45
N GLY A 121 -16.00 2.34 -17.40
CA GLY A 121 -16.43 0.94 -17.44
C GLY A 121 -15.30 -0.09 -17.49
N ARG A 122 -14.03 0.32 -17.45
CA ARG A 122 -12.86 -0.57 -17.47
C ARG A 122 -12.36 -0.86 -16.07
N TYR A 123 -11.87 -2.10 -15.88
CA TYR A 123 -11.41 -2.58 -14.56
C TYR A 123 -10.22 -3.54 -14.62
N ARG A 124 -9.83 -4.04 -15.79
CA ARG A 124 -8.68 -4.92 -15.95
C ARG A 124 -7.39 -4.11 -15.96
N ILE A 125 -6.34 -4.62 -15.33
CA ILE A 125 -5.06 -3.89 -15.19
C ILE A 125 -4.49 -3.50 -16.56
N GLU A 126 -4.64 -4.36 -17.55
CA GLU A 126 -4.17 -4.12 -18.93
C GLU A 126 -4.86 -2.92 -19.62
N GLU A 127 -5.94 -2.44 -19.02
CA GLU A 127 -6.73 -1.32 -19.53
C GLU A 127 -6.33 0.05 -18.92
N SER A 128 -5.28 0.09 -18.07
CA SER A 128 -4.70 1.30 -17.49
C SER A 128 -3.18 1.24 -17.47
N ALA A 129 -2.53 2.10 -18.25
CA ALA A 129 -1.08 2.18 -18.30
C ALA A 129 -0.49 2.59 -16.94
N ALA A 130 -1.15 3.51 -16.23
CA ALA A 130 -0.74 3.95 -14.90
C ALA A 130 -0.84 2.84 -13.86
N ALA A 131 -1.92 2.04 -13.88
CA ALA A 131 -2.07 0.89 -13.00
C ALA A 131 -1.01 -0.19 -13.25
N GLN A 132 -0.72 -0.49 -14.52
CA GLN A 132 0.35 -1.42 -14.90
C GLN A 132 1.70 -0.96 -14.38
N SER A 133 2.03 0.32 -14.56
CA SER A 133 3.28 0.92 -14.11
C SER A 133 3.43 0.82 -12.59
N MET A 134 2.38 1.14 -11.83
CA MET A 134 2.41 1.02 -10.37
C MET A 134 2.59 -0.43 -9.92
N LEU A 135 1.85 -1.38 -10.52
CA LEU A 135 1.93 -2.79 -10.13
C LEU A 135 3.26 -3.44 -10.50
N GLN A 136 3.94 -2.98 -11.55
CA GLN A 136 5.32 -3.38 -11.81
C GLN A 136 6.23 -3.01 -10.64
N ILE A 137 6.14 -1.78 -10.14
CA ILE A 137 6.93 -1.33 -8.99
C ILE A 137 6.55 -2.11 -7.72
N VAL A 138 5.28 -2.39 -7.49
CA VAL A 138 4.83 -3.24 -6.38
C VAL A 138 5.48 -4.62 -6.45
N SER A 139 5.47 -5.26 -7.61
CA SER A 139 6.06 -6.59 -7.80
C SER A 139 7.58 -6.58 -7.58
N GLU A 140 8.29 -5.60 -8.14
CA GLU A 140 9.74 -5.45 -7.96
C GLU A 140 10.10 -5.19 -6.48
N ALA A 141 9.31 -4.37 -5.77
CA ALA A 141 9.50 -4.13 -4.35
C ALA A 141 9.32 -5.42 -3.51
N PHE A 142 8.33 -6.24 -3.84
CA PHE A 142 8.12 -7.53 -3.18
C PHE A 142 9.26 -8.52 -3.39
N GLU A 143 9.77 -8.62 -4.61
CA GLU A 143 10.83 -9.57 -4.94
C GLU A 143 12.18 -9.21 -4.30
N ASN A 144 12.49 -7.93 -4.23
CA ASN A 144 13.82 -7.48 -3.81
C ASN A 144 13.86 -7.02 -2.34
N ASP A 145 12.95 -6.14 -1.98
CA ASP A 145 13.12 -5.31 -0.80
C ASP A 145 12.21 -5.73 0.36
N LEU A 146 11.01 -6.20 0.05
CA LEU A 146 10.05 -6.70 1.03
C LEU A 146 10.18 -8.21 1.28
N ALA A 147 10.98 -8.92 0.49
CA ALA A 147 11.20 -10.37 0.63
C ALA A 147 11.66 -10.78 2.03
N GLY A 148 12.49 -9.95 2.67
CA GLY A 148 12.96 -10.20 4.04
C GLY A 148 11.84 -10.17 5.08
N TYR A 149 10.82 -9.34 4.90
CA TYR A 149 9.63 -9.32 5.78
C TYR A 149 8.73 -10.51 5.52
N LEU A 150 8.57 -10.87 4.25
CA LEU A 150 7.81 -12.04 3.84
C LEU A 150 8.42 -13.33 4.40
N ALA A 151 9.75 -13.45 4.38
CA ALA A 151 10.48 -14.62 4.89
C ALA A 151 10.29 -14.86 6.39
N GLN A 152 9.86 -13.87 7.16
CA GLN A 152 9.60 -14.01 8.61
C GLN A 152 8.27 -14.73 8.93
N GLY A 153 7.44 -14.98 7.93
CA GLY A 153 6.19 -15.74 8.07
C GLY A 153 5.12 -15.05 8.92
N LYS A 154 5.24 -13.73 9.10
CA LYS A 154 4.28 -12.94 9.88
C LYS A 154 3.10 -12.52 9.02
N LYS A 155 2.00 -12.14 9.68
CA LYS A 155 0.76 -11.76 9.02
C LYS A 155 0.94 -10.48 8.20
N VAL A 156 0.43 -10.49 6.97
CA VAL A 156 0.33 -9.33 6.10
C VAL A 156 -1.14 -8.96 5.88
N ILE A 157 -1.48 -7.70 6.02
CA ILE A 157 -2.78 -7.16 5.63
C ILE A 157 -2.58 -6.33 4.36
N LEU A 158 -3.20 -6.79 3.29
CA LEU A 158 -3.22 -6.10 2.00
C LEU A 158 -4.52 -5.32 1.89
N THR A 159 -4.45 -4.00 1.87
CA THR A 159 -5.61 -3.14 1.62
C THR A 159 -5.55 -2.62 0.19
N LEU A 160 -6.55 -2.98 -0.59
CA LEU A 160 -6.68 -2.60 -1.99
C LEU A 160 -7.76 -1.53 -2.13
N THR A 161 -7.33 -0.36 -2.59
CA THR A 161 -8.26 0.73 -2.84
C THR A 161 -8.61 0.77 -4.32
N GLY A 162 -9.88 0.61 -4.62
CA GLY A 162 -10.41 0.85 -5.96
C GLY A 162 -11.26 2.11 -5.96
N THR A 163 -11.14 2.94 -7.01
CA THR A 163 -11.93 4.15 -7.13
C THR A 163 -12.72 4.19 -8.43
N ALA A 164 -13.86 4.86 -8.42
CA ALA A 164 -14.67 5.15 -9.59
C ALA A 164 -15.11 6.60 -9.58
N ASP A 165 -15.33 7.16 -10.75
CA ASP A 165 -15.89 8.49 -10.93
C ASP A 165 -17.43 8.48 -10.90
N ALA A 166 -18.06 9.65 -10.99
CA ALA A 166 -19.51 9.81 -11.01
C ALA A 166 -20.18 9.48 -12.37
N ALA A 167 -19.44 8.93 -13.34
CA ALA A 167 -20.04 8.54 -14.61
C ALA A 167 -21.06 7.40 -14.41
N PRO A 168 -22.32 7.54 -14.86
CA PRO A 168 -23.32 6.53 -14.60
C PRO A 168 -23.09 5.27 -15.44
N ILE A 169 -23.30 4.11 -14.83
CA ILE A 169 -23.38 2.84 -15.53
C ILE A 169 -24.82 2.65 -16.01
N ASN A 170 -25.10 3.03 -17.27
CA ASN A 170 -26.45 2.99 -17.84
C ASN A 170 -26.94 1.56 -18.13
N ARG A 171 -26.02 0.62 -18.34
CA ARG A 171 -26.30 -0.81 -18.53
C ARG A 171 -25.24 -1.61 -17.80
N PRO A 172 -25.59 -2.74 -17.18
CA PRO A 172 -24.60 -3.59 -16.54
C PRO A 172 -23.48 -3.97 -17.52
N ILE A 173 -22.25 -3.83 -17.08
CA ILE A 173 -21.06 -4.26 -17.80
C ILE A 173 -20.98 -5.77 -17.64
N ALA A 174 -20.85 -6.51 -18.74
CA ALA A 174 -20.73 -7.94 -18.70
C ALA A 174 -19.45 -8.36 -17.91
N TYR A 175 -19.62 -9.30 -17.02
CA TYR A 175 -18.53 -9.92 -16.27
C TYR A 175 -18.39 -11.39 -16.65
N ASP A 176 -17.19 -11.84 -16.96
CA ASP A 176 -16.92 -13.19 -17.44
C ASP A 176 -16.54 -14.19 -16.35
N GLY A 177 -16.51 -13.75 -15.08
CA GLY A 177 -16.11 -14.60 -13.95
C GLY A 177 -14.59 -14.80 -13.81
N SER A 178 -13.76 -14.08 -14.57
CA SER A 178 -12.31 -14.29 -14.61
C SER A 178 -11.60 -14.12 -13.26
N PHE A 179 -12.15 -13.33 -12.34
CA PHE A 179 -11.63 -13.14 -10.98
C PHE A 179 -12.41 -13.94 -9.92
N GLY A 180 -13.38 -14.78 -10.33
CA GLY A 180 -14.28 -15.52 -9.44
C GLY A 180 -15.66 -14.88 -9.34
N GLU A 181 -16.52 -15.48 -8.52
CA GLU A 181 -17.85 -14.95 -8.20
C GLU A 181 -17.84 -14.38 -6.79
N PHE A 182 -18.36 -13.17 -6.66
CA PHE A 182 -18.42 -12.44 -5.40
C PHE A 182 -19.87 -12.37 -4.95
N ASN A 183 -20.19 -13.03 -3.83
CA ASN A 183 -21.49 -13.04 -3.24
C ASN A 183 -21.38 -12.46 -1.83
N ASP A 184 -21.94 -11.26 -1.64
CA ASP A 184 -21.88 -10.53 -0.37
C ASP A 184 -20.46 -10.35 0.17
N GLU A 185 -19.51 -10.05 -0.73
CA GLU A 185 -18.11 -9.84 -0.35
C GLU A 185 -17.97 -8.58 0.53
N PRO A 186 -17.43 -8.74 1.75
CA PRO A 186 -17.32 -7.62 2.68
C PRO A 186 -16.29 -6.60 2.18
N CYS A 187 -16.66 -5.34 2.20
CA CYS A 187 -15.80 -4.23 1.82
C CYS A 187 -16.20 -2.95 2.55
N ARG A 188 -15.37 -1.92 2.44
CA ARG A 188 -15.71 -0.58 2.88
C ARG A 188 -15.98 0.28 1.64
N VAL A 189 -17.16 0.90 1.58
CA VAL A 189 -17.51 1.83 0.51
C VAL A 189 -17.71 3.22 1.12
N ASP A 190 -16.89 4.18 0.70
CA ASP A 190 -16.89 5.57 1.22
C ASP A 190 -16.87 5.62 2.77
N ASN A 191 -16.07 4.74 3.39
CA ASN A 191 -15.90 4.49 4.82
C ASN A 191 -17.01 3.68 5.51
N ASP A 192 -18.09 3.32 4.85
CA ASP A 192 -19.13 2.49 5.40
C ASP A 192 -18.90 1.00 5.12
N LEU A 193 -19.00 0.15 6.15
CA LEU A 193 -18.93 -1.31 5.98
C LEU A 193 -20.17 -1.79 5.24
N THR A 194 -19.96 -2.52 4.15
CA THR A 194 -21.02 -3.04 3.31
C THR A 194 -20.59 -4.34 2.63
N ALA A 195 -21.44 -4.90 1.79
CA ALA A 195 -21.14 -6.09 1.01
C ALA A 195 -21.41 -5.82 -0.48
N ILE A 196 -20.57 -6.38 -1.35
CA ILE A 196 -20.71 -6.25 -2.79
C ILE A 196 -20.91 -7.63 -3.42
N THR A 197 -21.88 -7.72 -4.34
CA THR A 197 -22.12 -8.89 -5.17
C THR A 197 -21.81 -8.56 -6.62
N VAL A 198 -20.92 -9.36 -7.25
CA VAL A 198 -20.63 -9.34 -8.69
C VAL A 198 -20.47 -10.77 -9.18
N THR A 199 -21.33 -11.19 -10.08
CA THR A 199 -21.31 -12.52 -10.70
C THR A 199 -21.45 -12.42 -12.22
N PRO A 200 -21.16 -13.46 -13.00
CA PRO A 200 -21.41 -13.45 -14.45
C PRO A 200 -22.88 -13.17 -14.80
N SER A 201 -23.79 -13.55 -13.93
CA SER A 201 -25.24 -13.33 -14.17
C SER A 201 -25.71 -11.91 -13.86
N THR A 202 -25.09 -11.24 -12.87
CA THR A 202 -25.47 -9.87 -12.48
C THR A 202 -24.67 -8.81 -13.23
N GLY A 203 -23.45 -9.12 -13.62
CA GLY A 203 -22.50 -8.15 -14.18
C GLY A 203 -22.13 -7.07 -13.16
N ILE A 204 -21.59 -5.96 -13.67
CA ILE A 204 -21.20 -4.79 -12.90
C ILE A 204 -22.21 -3.68 -13.21
N ALA A 205 -23.08 -3.38 -12.26
CA ALA A 205 -24.20 -2.46 -12.46
C ALA A 205 -24.02 -1.09 -11.79
N THR A 206 -23.08 -0.97 -10.86
CA THR A 206 -22.89 0.24 -10.05
C THR A 206 -21.42 0.65 -9.98
N ASN A 207 -21.16 1.94 -9.71
CA ASN A 207 -19.81 2.46 -9.54
C ASN A 207 -19.04 1.80 -8.35
N PRO A 208 -19.66 1.52 -7.19
CA PRO A 208 -19.00 0.72 -6.16
C PRO A 208 -18.55 -0.67 -6.65
N GLN A 209 -19.39 -1.38 -7.40
CA GLN A 209 -19.01 -2.67 -7.99
C GLN A 209 -17.85 -2.52 -8.99
N LEU A 210 -17.86 -1.47 -9.83
CA LEU A 210 -16.77 -1.22 -10.78
C LEU A 210 -15.44 -0.92 -10.05
N ALA A 211 -15.48 -0.10 -9.02
CA ALA A 211 -14.31 0.21 -8.19
C ALA A 211 -13.79 -1.04 -7.46
N PHE A 212 -14.70 -1.87 -6.93
CA PHE A 212 -14.38 -3.17 -6.34
C PHE A 212 -13.69 -4.10 -7.35
N MET A 213 -14.17 -4.16 -8.58
CA MET A 213 -13.56 -5.00 -9.63
C MET A 213 -12.15 -4.52 -10.01
N ARG A 214 -11.87 -3.20 -9.95
CA ARG A 214 -10.50 -2.68 -10.08
C ARG A 214 -9.61 -3.18 -8.95
N ALA A 215 -10.08 -3.14 -7.71
CA ALA A 215 -9.35 -3.68 -6.57
C ALA A 215 -9.14 -5.21 -6.69
N GLN A 216 -10.12 -5.96 -7.19
CA GLN A 216 -9.97 -7.40 -7.45
C GLN A 216 -8.94 -7.70 -8.54
N ALA A 217 -8.88 -6.89 -9.60
CA ALA A 217 -7.86 -7.03 -10.63
C ALA A 217 -6.43 -6.83 -10.07
N VAL A 218 -6.27 -5.88 -9.15
CA VAL A 218 -5.01 -5.69 -8.40
C VAL A 218 -4.67 -6.90 -7.55
N ARG A 219 -5.64 -7.42 -6.78
CA ARG A 219 -5.43 -8.63 -5.97
C ARG A 219 -4.97 -9.80 -6.84
N ASP A 220 -5.68 -10.05 -7.92
CA ASP A 220 -5.38 -11.15 -8.85
C ASP A 220 -3.95 -11.00 -9.41
N HIS A 221 -3.57 -9.79 -9.81
CA HIS A 221 -2.23 -9.51 -10.32
C HIS A 221 -1.15 -9.76 -9.26
N ILE A 222 -1.28 -9.19 -8.06
CA ILE A 222 -0.30 -9.34 -6.99
C ILE A 222 -0.16 -10.80 -6.55
N MET A 223 -1.28 -11.50 -6.34
CA MET A 223 -1.26 -12.90 -5.90
C MET A 223 -0.68 -13.85 -6.96
N LYS A 224 -0.73 -13.50 -8.23
CA LYS A 224 -0.09 -14.26 -9.31
C LYS A 224 1.38 -13.91 -9.52
N SER A 225 1.75 -12.66 -9.29
CA SER A 225 3.12 -12.16 -9.54
C SER A 225 4.07 -12.38 -8.37
N VAL A 226 3.56 -12.56 -7.15
CA VAL A 226 4.38 -12.65 -5.93
C VAL A 226 4.16 -14.00 -5.26
N ASP A 227 4.98 -14.98 -5.62
CA ASP A 227 4.87 -16.36 -5.12
C ASP A 227 4.95 -16.45 -3.59
N ALA A 228 5.73 -15.57 -2.95
CA ALA A 228 5.88 -15.55 -1.50
C ALA A 228 4.55 -15.28 -0.78
N LEU A 229 3.64 -14.48 -1.33
CA LEU A 229 2.34 -14.20 -0.72
C LEU A 229 1.39 -15.40 -0.76
N GLN A 230 1.57 -16.35 -1.67
CA GLN A 230 0.74 -17.55 -1.76
C GLN A 230 0.98 -18.49 -0.57
N GLN A 231 2.12 -18.37 0.10
CA GLN A 231 2.53 -19.23 1.22
C GLN A 231 2.34 -18.57 2.58
N MET A 232 1.82 -17.33 2.62
CA MET A 232 1.68 -16.53 3.82
C MET A 232 0.23 -16.39 4.28
N ASP A 233 0.05 -16.03 5.56
CA ASP A 233 -1.24 -15.57 6.09
C ASP A 233 -1.50 -14.14 5.61
N VAL A 234 -2.15 -14.00 4.46
CA VAL A 234 -2.50 -12.72 3.86
C VAL A 234 -3.99 -12.47 4.05
N SER A 235 -4.32 -11.43 4.81
CA SER A 235 -5.69 -10.90 4.87
C SER A 235 -5.84 -9.79 3.83
N VAL A 236 -6.92 -9.82 3.05
CA VAL A 236 -7.21 -8.80 2.04
C VAL A 236 -8.40 -7.95 2.48
N ASN A 237 -8.23 -6.64 2.48
CA ASN A 237 -9.28 -5.66 2.71
C ASN A 237 -9.53 -4.86 1.44
N TYR A 238 -10.77 -4.46 1.22
CA TYR A 238 -11.18 -3.64 0.09
C TYR A 238 -11.72 -2.31 0.57
N ASP A 239 -11.07 -1.22 0.16
CA ASP A 239 -11.52 0.15 0.35
C ASP A 239 -11.99 0.71 -1.00
N ILE A 240 -13.27 0.99 -1.11
CA ILE A 240 -13.92 1.41 -2.34
C ILE A 240 -14.36 2.85 -2.19
N ASN A 241 -13.94 3.70 -3.12
CA ASN A 241 -14.27 5.11 -3.08
C ASN A 241 -14.95 5.52 -4.40
N VAL A 242 -16.07 6.21 -4.30
CA VAL A 242 -16.80 6.73 -5.46
C VAL A 242 -16.82 8.26 -5.41
N SER A 243 -16.15 8.88 -6.37
CA SER A 243 -16.15 10.34 -6.49
C SER A 243 -17.55 10.85 -6.86
N LYS A 244 -17.86 12.07 -6.41
CA LYS A 244 -19.02 12.86 -6.88
C LYS A 244 -18.76 13.57 -8.19
N GLU A 245 -17.52 13.58 -8.67
CA GLU A 245 -17.06 14.22 -9.89
C GLU A 245 -16.71 13.20 -10.96
N ARG A 246 -16.69 13.62 -12.21
CA ARG A 246 -16.28 12.78 -13.36
C ARG A 246 -14.84 13.11 -13.75
N GLY A 247 -14.14 12.11 -14.27
CA GLY A 247 -12.80 12.27 -14.83
C GLY A 247 -11.89 11.09 -14.55
N GLY A 248 -10.84 10.92 -15.36
CA GLY A 248 -9.85 9.86 -15.24
C GLY A 248 -9.19 9.83 -13.87
N GLN A 249 -8.84 11.00 -13.33
CA GLN A 249 -8.22 11.16 -12.03
C GLN A 249 -8.99 10.53 -10.84
N PHE A 250 -10.26 10.18 -11.03
CA PHE A 250 -11.07 9.48 -10.03
C PHE A 250 -11.24 7.99 -10.34
N ARG A 251 -10.55 7.46 -11.34
CA ARG A 251 -10.64 6.06 -11.78
C ARG A 251 -9.29 5.35 -11.58
N ARG A 252 -8.92 5.12 -10.32
CA ARG A 252 -7.59 4.66 -9.90
C ARG A 252 -7.63 3.46 -8.98
N ILE A 253 -6.44 2.97 -8.69
CA ILE A 253 -6.19 1.97 -7.66
C ILE A 253 -5.03 2.43 -6.77
N ASN A 254 -5.03 1.97 -5.51
CA ASN A 254 -3.87 2.08 -4.62
C ASN A 254 -3.65 0.75 -3.90
N VAL A 255 -2.42 0.52 -3.45
CA VAL A 255 -2.04 -0.68 -2.70
C VAL A 255 -1.42 -0.25 -1.38
N THR A 256 -1.97 -0.73 -0.27
CA THR A 256 -1.41 -0.56 1.07
C THR A 256 -1.08 -1.93 1.66
N LEU A 257 0.15 -2.08 2.11
CA LEU A 257 0.65 -3.26 2.80
C LEU A 257 0.85 -2.92 4.27
N LEU A 258 0.32 -3.75 5.15
CA LEU A 258 0.57 -3.66 6.58
C LEU A 258 1.20 -4.96 7.06
N PHE A 259 2.47 -4.91 7.43
CA PHE A 259 3.16 -6.00 8.11
C PHE A 259 2.84 -5.91 9.59
N VAL A 260 2.19 -6.94 10.13
CA VAL A 260 1.75 -6.94 11.53
C VAL A 260 2.89 -7.41 12.41
N ASP A 261 3.33 -6.56 13.33
CA ASP A 261 4.40 -6.82 14.31
C ASP A 261 5.61 -7.54 13.67
N PRO A 262 6.28 -6.92 12.69
CA PRO A 262 7.32 -7.58 11.91
C PRO A 262 8.62 -7.83 12.70
N TYR A 263 8.67 -7.45 14.00
CA TYR A 263 9.87 -7.47 14.85
C TYR A 263 9.80 -8.37 16.09
#